data_22c70c68fd275a9afcdb4d7c935ecd13
#
_entry.id   22c70c68fd275a9afcdb4d7c935ecd13
#
_cell.length_a   1.000
_cell.length_b   1.000
_cell.length_c   1.000
_cell.angle_alpha   90.00
_cell.angle_beta   90.00
_cell.angle_gamma   90.00
#
_symmetry.space_group_name_H-M   'P 1'
#
loop_
_entity.id
_entity.type
_entity.pdbx_description
1 polymer ?
#
loop_
_entity_poly.entity_id
_entity_poly.type
_entity_poly.pdbx_seq_one_letter_code
_entity_poly.pdbx_strand_id
1 'polypeptide(L)'
;MRPFHPAYILEVLPQLIPYLLVTAEMVIGTVFFGSLFGLLLAAAKIRKRKVGAALANLYIYITRCVPSIVLLFIVYYGLPEFLLWFGININDASKGFFVITTFSILFSANMAEGFRSAYEAIDKGQREAAVSIGLTEFQAFRRIVLPQCIRVVIPNFTNSLISLMKEGSLAYTIGLIDIMGKGQLIIGQNQGSYSLEVYLALFLLYWTLTIFVEKGFGALEQYLSKGRRAVHLEVRKCS
;
A
#
# COMPACT_ATOMS: atom_id res chain seq x y z
N MET A 1 -31.99 -24.42 2.41
CA MET A 1 -31.19 -23.33 1.74
C MET A 1 -32.21 -22.44 1.01
N ARG A 2 -32.06 -21.11 1.16
CA ARG A 2 -32.93 -20.15 0.50
C ARG A 2 -32.54 -20.07 -0.98
N PRO A 3 -33.46 -19.84 -1.95
CA PRO A 3 -33.07 -19.62 -3.34
C PRO A 3 -32.26 -18.33 -3.48
N PHE A 4 -31.29 -18.33 -4.38
CA PHE A 4 -30.46 -17.16 -4.70
C PHE A 4 -31.30 -15.99 -5.23
N HIS A 5 -31.09 -14.81 -4.68
CA HIS A 5 -31.87 -13.60 -4.97
C HIS A 5 -30.96 -12.50 -5.58
N PRO A 6 -30.73 -12.50 -6.89
CA PRO A 6 -29.79 -11.55 -7.52
C PRO A 6 -30.21 -10.08 -7.34
N ALA A 7 -31.50 -9.76 -7.21
CA ALA A 7 -31.96 -8.39 -6.96
C ALA A 7 -31.43 -7.84 -5.62
N TYR A 8 -31.20 -8.68 -4.62
CA TYR A 8 -30.67 -8.27 -3.33
C TYR A 8 -29.24 -7.67 -3.42
N ILE A 9 -28.45 -8.07 -4.42
CA ILE A 9 -27.13 -7.48 -4.70
C ILE A 9 -27.26 -5.98 -4.95
N LEU A 10 -28.27 -5.58 -5.75
CA LEU A 10 -28.52 -4.16 -6.07
C LEU A 10 -29.04 -3.36 -4.86
N GLU A 11 -29.74 -4.00 -3.93
CA GLU A 11 -30.23 -3.39 -2.69
C GLU A 11 -29.08 -3.18 -1.67
N VAL A 12 -28.09 -4.07 -1.67
CA VAL A 12 -26.94 -4.01 -0.76
C VAL A 12 -25.90 -2.98 -1.21
N LEU A 13 -25.66 -2.84 -2.51
CA LEU A 13 -24.65 -1.91 -3.06
C LEU A 13 -24.75 -0.48 -2.51
N PRO A 14 -25.94 0.18 -2.51
CA PRO A 14 -26.08 1.51 -1.95
C PRO A 14 -25.77 1.59 -0.44
N GLN A 15 -25.99 0.50 0.30
CA GLN A 15 -25.71 0.45 1.74
C GLN A 15 -24.20 0.35 2.04
N LEU A 16 -23.40 -0.19 1.11
CA LEU A 16 -21.95 -0.34 1.22
C LEU A 16 -21.20 0.93 0.82
N ILE A 17 -21.70 1.70 -0.16
CA ILE A 17 -21.05 2.89 -0.73
C ILE A 17 -20.60 3.92 0.32
N PRO A 18 -21.38 4.29 1.36
CA PRO A 18 -20.93 5.27 2.36
C PRO A 18 -19.66 4.83 3.10
N TYR A 19 -19.45 3.53 3.25
CA TYR A 19 -18.28 2.96 3.95
C TYR A 19 -17.00 2.93 3.10
N LEU A 20 -17.12 3.29 1.81
CA LEU A 20 -15.96 3.57 0.95
C LEU A 20 -15.07 4.67 1.53
N LEU A 21 -15.66 5.65 2.20
CA LEU A 21 -14.91 6.73 2.82
C LEU A 21 -13.97 6.20 3.93
N VAL A 22 -14.48 5.33 4.80
CA VAL A 22 -13.68 4.71 5.86
C VAL A 22 -12.53 3.88 5.26
N THR A 23 -12.84 3.09 4.22
CA THR A 23 -11.81 2.33 3.50
C THR A 23 -10.76 3.26 2.86
N ALA A 24 -11.20 4.37 2.26
CA ALA A 24 -10.30 5.36 1.64
C ALA A 24 -9.40 6.04 2.69
N GLU A 25 -9.95 6.44 3.83
CA GLU A 25 -9.18 7.04 4.93
C GLU A 25 -8.09 6.10 5.43
N MET A 26 -8.41 4.81 5.63
CA MET A 26 -7.44 3.79 6.01
C MET A 26 -6.33 3.65 4.97
N VAL A 27 -6.70 3.54 3.70
CA VAL A 27 -5.75 3.37 2.59
C VAL A 27 -4.83 4.59 2.49
N ILE A 28 -5.39 5.80 2.50
CA ILE A 28 -4.62 7.05 2.40
C ILE A 28 -3.66 7.18 3.58
N GLY A 29 -4.14 6.98 4.81
CA GLY A 29 -3.30 7.04 6.01
C GLY A 29 -2.17 6.02 5.97
N THR A 30 -2.49 4.78 5.61
CA THR A 30 -1.50 3.70 5.48
C THR A 30 -0.46 3.99 4.41
N VAL A 31 -0.88 4.46 3.23
CA VAL A 31 0.03 4.80 2.13
C VAL A 31 0.96 5.95 2.53
N PHE A 32 0.43 6.97 3.19
CA PHE A 32 1.22 8.11 3.64
C PHE A 32 2.30 7.69 4.64
N PHE A 33 1.91 7.08 5.76
CA PHE A 33 2.86 6.69 6.81
C PHE A 33 3.75 5.53 6.35
N GLY A 34 3.19 4.52 5.70
CA GLY A 34 3.94 3.38 5.22
C GLY A 34 4.96 3.72 4.13
N SER A 35 4.63 4.65 3.21
CA SER A 35 5.61 5.14 2.23
C SER A 35 6.73 5.95 2.88
N LEU A 36 6.40 6.79 3.86
CA LEU A 36 7.40 7.58 4.59
C LEU A 36 8.40 6.66 5.32
N PHE A 37 7.89 5.68 6.10
CA PHE A 37 8.73 4.69 6.76
C PHE A 37 9.49 3.82 5.75
N GLY A 38 8.87 3.40 4.67
CA GLY A 38 9.50 2.64 3.59
C GLY A 38 10.67 3.38 2.95
N LEU A 39 10.54 4.70 2.73
CA LEU A 39 11.63 5.54 2.23
C LEU A 39 12.80 5.60 3.22
N LEU A 40 12.53 5.74 4.52
CA LEU A 40 13.57 5.76 5.55
C LEU A 40 14.33 4.43 5.60
N LEU A 41 13.61 3.31 5.54
CA LEU A 41 14.20 1.95 5.51
C LEU A 41 15.02 1.75 4.22
N ALA A 42 14.51 2.14 3.06
CA ALA A 42 15.23 2.07 1.79
C ALA A 42 16.52 2.92 1.83
N ALA A 43 16.44 4.14 2.36
CA ALA A 43 17.60 5.02 2.51
C ALA A 43 18.67 4.42 3.44
N ALA A 44 18.27 3.74 4.54
CA ALA A 44 19.19 3.05 5.43
C ALA A 44 19.93 1.90 4.70
N LYS A 45 19.21 1.15 3.86
CA LYS A 45 19.78 0.06 3.04
C LYS A 45 20.70 0.57 1.95
N ILE A 46 20.31 1.62 1.21
CA ILE A 46 21.09 2.20 0.11
C ILE A 46 22.39 2.80 0.61
N ARG A 47 22.38 3.47 1.78
CA ARG A 47 23.58 4.06 2.39
C ARG A 47 24.60 3.04 2.88
N LYS A 48 24.28 1.73 2.87
CA LYS A 48 25.15 0.60 3.25
C LYS A 48 25.84 0.74 4.62
N ARG A 49 25.28 1.54 5.53
CA ARG A 49 25.76 1.58 6.92
C ARG A 49 25.40 0.24 7.58
N LYS A 50 26.41 -0.53 7.98
CA LYS A 50 26.26 -1.92 8.46
C LYS A 50 25.10 -2.11 9.45
N VAL A 51 25.05 -1.27 10.49
CA VAL A 51 23.99 -1.36 11.53
C VAL A 51 22.61 -0.99 10.99
N GLY A 52 22.51 0.15 10.30
CA GLY A 52 21.21 0.60 9.78
C GLY A 52 20.62 -0.36 8.73
N ALA A 53 21.46 -0.89 7.85
CA ALA A 53 21.03 -1.87 6.86
C ALA A 53 20.64 -3.22 7.52
N ALA A 54 21.36 -3.66 8.56
CA ALA A 54 21.03 -4.88 9.29
C ALA A 54 19.67 -4.75 10.01
N LEU A 55 19.43 -3.64 10.70
CA LEU A 55 18.15 -3.38 11.37
C LEU A 55 16.99 -3.28 10.37
N ALA A 56 17.18 -2.58 9.24
CA ALA A 56 16.17 -2.50 8.20
C ALA A 56 15.86 -3.88 7.59
N ASN A 57 16.89 -4.70 7.35
CA ASN A 57 16.69 -6.05 6.84
C ASN A 57 15.94 -6.94 7.85
N LEU A 58 16.31 -6.88 9.13
CA LEU A 58 15.63 -7.63 10.20
C LEU A 58 14.15 -7.23 10.29
N TYR A 59 13.86 -5.92 10.29
CA TYR A 59 12.49 -5.41 10.30
C TYR A 59 11.69 -5.93 9.11
N ILE A 60 12.23 -5.79 7.89
CA ILE A 60 11.56 -6.23 6.66
C ILE A 60 11.33 -7.74 6.69
N TYR A 61 12.33 -8.51 7.13
CA TYR A 61 12.22 -9.96 7.22
C TYR A 61 11.11 -10.39 8.19
N ILE A 62 11.11 -9.87 9.42
CA ILE A 62 10.09 -10.19 10.44
C ILE A 62 8.71 -9.81 9.91
N THR A 63 8.55 -8.57 9.43
CA THR A 63 7.26 -8.05 8.99
C THR A 63 6.66 -8.85 7.83
N ARG A 64 7.48 -9.35 6.92
CA ARG A 64 7.01 -10.14 5.77
C ARG A 64 6.75 -11.61 6.09
N CYS A 65 7.24 -12.11 7.22
CA CYS A 65 6.98 -13.47 7.67
C CYS A 65 5.68 -13.60 8.48
N VAL A 66 5.16 -12.49 9.03
CA VAL A 66 3.97 -12.51 9.88
C VAL A 66 2.71 -12.32 9.04
N PRO A 67 1.67 -13.17 9.19
CA PRO A 67 0.38 -12.95 8.54
C PRO A 67 -0.24 -11.61 8.96
N SER A 68 -0.83 -10.88 8.00
CA SER A 68 -1.38 -9.53 8.22
C SER A 68 -2.38 -9.48 9.37
N ILE A 69 -3.26 -10.50 9.48
CA ILE A 69 -4.25 -10.60 10.56
C ILE A 69 -3.61 -10.79 11.94
N VAL A 70 -2.54 -11.56 12.01
CA VAL A 70 -1.82 -11.79 13.28
C VAL A 70 -1.15 -10.50 13.74
N LEU A 71 -0.50 -9.78 12.82
CA LEU A 71 0.09 -8.49 13.14
C LEU A 71 -0.97 -7.46 13.57
N LEU A 72 -2.15 -7.48 12.94
CA LEU A 72 -3.28 -6.62 13.33
C LEU A 72 -3.67 -6.85 14.79
N PHE A 73 -3.81 -8.09 15.20
CA PHE A 73 -4.15 -8.42 16.60
C PHE A 73 -3.00 -8.10 17.56
N ILE A 74 -1.74 -8.34 17.17
CA ILE A 74 -0.58 -7.97 18.00
C ILE A 74 -0.54 -6.46 18.22
N VAL A 75 -0.78 -5.65 17.19
CA VAL A 75 -0.80 -4.19 17.32
C VAL A 75 -2.04 -3.74 18.11
N TYR A 76 -3.20 -4.32 17.86
CA TYR A 76 -4.44 -3.91 18.51
C TYR A 76 -4.46 -4.18 20.03
N TYR A 77 -3.99 -5.36 20.44
CA TYR A 77 -3.94 -5.75 21.86
C TYR A 77 -2.60 -5.45 22.53
N GLY A 78 -1.50 -5.56 21.81
CA GLY A 78 -0.16 -5.46 22.39
C GLY A 78 0.40 -4.04 22.43
N LEU A 79 0.08 -3.19 21.46
CA LEU A 79 0.61 -1.82 21.44
C LEU A 79 0.15 -0.98 22.64
N PRO A 80 -1.15 -1.01 23.09
CA PRO A 80 -1.57 -0.32 24.29
C PRO A 80 -0.82 -0.79 25.53
N GLU A 81 -0.69 -2.10 25.73
CA GLU A 81 0.04 -2.66 26.87
C GLU A 81 1.51 -2.26 26.87
N PHE A 82 2.15 -2.31 25.71
CA PHE A 82 3.55 -1.90 25.56
C PHE A 82 3.75 -0.42 25.87
N LEU A 83 2.86 0.47 25.42
CA LEU A 83 2.97 1.91 25.66
C LEU A 83 2.62 2.29 27.11
N LEU A 84 1.77 1.51 27.77
CA LEU A 84 1.48 1.71 29.21
C LEU A 84 2.73 1.56 30.07
N TRP A 85 3.70 0.73 29.72
CA TRP A 85 5.00 0.64 30.42
C TRP A 85 5.78 1.95 30.41
N PHE A 86 5.52 2.80 29.40
CA PHE A 86 6.10 4.15 29.31
C PHE A 86 5.17 5.25 29.82
N GLY A 87 4.06 4.88 30.46
CA GLY A 87 3.07 5.83 30.98
C GLY A 87 2.15 6.44 29.94
N ILE A 88 2.16 5.90 28.70
CA ILE A 88 1.34 6.41 27.59
C ILE A 88 0.10 5.52 27.45
N ASN A 89 -1.07 6.08 27.76
CA ASN A 89 -2.34 5.37 27.61
C ASN A 89 -2.97 5.69 26.26
N ILE A 90 -3.15 4.67 25.41
CA ILE A 90 -3.83 4.76 24.11
C ILE A 90 -5.05 3.83 24.01
N ASN A 91 -5.58 3.33 25.13
CA ASN A 91 -6.72 2.41 25.15
C ASN A 91 -7.97 3.00 24.47
N ASP A 92 -8.14 4.33 24.53
CA ASP A 92 -9.26 5.05 23.91
C ASP A 92 -8.99 5.47 22.46
N ALA A 93 -7.85 5.05 21.88
CA ALA A 93 -7.54 5.38 20.49
C ALA A 93 -8.55 4.72 19.53
N SER A 94 -8.84 5.40 18.43
CA SER A 94 -9.78 4.88 17.42
C SER A 94 -9.26 3.56 16.80
N LYS A 95 -10.17 2.67 16.42
CA LYS A 95 -9.81 1.44 15.70
C LYS A 95 -9.05 1.73 14.41
N GLY A 96 -9.38 2.84 13.73
CA GLY A 96 -8.67 3.32 12.55
C GLY A 96 -7.19 3.59 12.81
N PHE A 97 -6.82 4.11 13.98
CA PHE A 97 -5.42 4.31 14.38
C PHE A 97 -4.65 2.98 14.39
N PHE A 98 -5.20 1.93 15.00
CA PHE A 98 -4.54 0.63 15.04
C PHE A 98 -4.42 -0.02 13.67
N VAL A 99 -5.46 0.12 12.85
CA VAL A 99 -5.46 -0.38 11.47
C VAL A 99 -4.40 0.34 10.63
N ILE A 100 -4.40 1.67 10.63
CA ILE A 100 -3.41 2.46 9.88
C ILE A 100 -1.99 2.14 10.38
N THR A 101 -1.77 2.01 11.68
CA THR A 101 -0.46 1.63 12.24
C THR A 101 -0.01 0.27 11.74
N THR A 102 -0.87 -0.75 11.85
CA THR A 102 -0.55 -2.13 11.43
C THR A 102 -0.22 -2.19 9.94
N PHE A 103 -1.11 -1.66 9.10
CA PHE A 103 -0.91 -1.71 7.66
C PHE A 103 0.22 -0.80 7.18
N SER A 104 0.54 0.28 7.92
CA SER A 104 1.75 1.09 7.65
C SER A 104 3.03 0.30 7.91
N ILE A 105 3.07 -0.54 8.95
CA ILE A 105 4.18 -1.45 9.20
C ILE A 105 4.35 -2.43 8.01
N LEU A 106 3.28 -3.09 7.59
CA LEU A 106 3.31 -4.04 6.46
C LEU A 106 3.68 -3.35 5.13
N PHE A 107 3.03 -2.23 4.84
CA PHE A 107 3.23 -1.48 3.61
C PHE A 107 4.65 -0.91 3.51
N SER A 108 5.21 -0.42 4.64
CA SER A 108 6.56 0.12 4.67
C SER A 108 7.63 -0.93 4.34
N ALA A 109 7.46 -2.17 4.79
CA ALA A 109 8.38 -3.26 4.48
C ALA A 109 8.40 -3.60 2.97
N ASN A 110 7.21 -3.63 2.33
CA ASN A 110 7.10 -3.87 0.90
C ASN A 110 7.66 -2.68 0.09
N MET A 111 7.32 -1.45 0.48
CA MET A 111 7.78 -0.24 -0.21
C MET A 111 9.27 0.00 -0.03
N ALA A 112 9.87 -0.38 1.11
CA ALA A 112 11.31 -0.28 1.31
C ALA A 112 12.10 -1.06 0.25
N GLU A 113 11.67 -2.28 -0.07
CA GLU A 113 12.29 -3.07 -1.13
C GLU A 113 11.96 -2.49 -2.52
N GLY A 114 10.75 -2.00 -2.74
CA GLY A 114 10.35 -1.34 -3.98
C GLY A 114 11.20 -0.10 -4.26
N PHE A 115 11.38 0.78 -3.28
CA PHE A 115 12.21 1.98 -3.42
C PHE A 115 13.69 1.63 -3.61
N ARG A 116 14.21 0.65 -2.86
CA ARG A 116 15.59 0.20 -3.01
C ARG A 116 15.83 -0.38 -4.40
N SER A 117 14.98 -1.30 -4.86
CA SER A 117 15.13 -1.92 -6.18
C SER A 117 15.00 -0.91 -7.32
N ALA A 118 14.09 0.07 -7.19
CA ALA A 118 13.97 1.15 -8.16
C ALA A 118 15.24 2.02 -8.24
N TYR A 119 15.86 2.32 -7.10
CA TYR A 119 17.13 3.06 -7.07
C TYR A 119 18.28 2.26 -7.69
N GLU A 120 18.39 0.98 -7.35
CA GLU A 120 19.45 0.09 -7.86
C GLU A 120 19.30 -0.26 -9.35
N ALA A 121 18.08 -0.13 -9.90
CA ALA A 121 17.81 -0.33 -11.32
C ALA A 121 18.33 0.82 -12.21
N ILE A 122 18.67 1.98 -11.63
CA ILE A 122 19.22 3.09 -12.40
C ILE A 122 20.72 2.90 -12.59
N ASP A 123 21.15 3.04 -13.84
CA ASP A 123 22.56 2.93 -14.19
C ASP A 123 23.41 3.98 -13.44
N LYS A 124 24.46 3.52 -12.78
CA LYS A 124 25.38 4.37 -12.01
C LYS A 124 26.08 5.41 -12.89
N GLY A 125 26.36 5.06 -14.15
CA GLY A 125 26.96 5.97 -15.13
C GLY A 125 26.16 7.23 -15.36
N GLN A 126 24.83 7.20 -15.19
CA GLN A 126 23.97 8.38 -15.25
C GLN A 126 24.31 9.42 -14.15
N ARG A 127 24.55 8.95 -12.94
CA ARG A 127 24.95 9.81 -11.81
C ARG A 127 26.38 10.32 -12.01
N GLU A 128 27.30 9.43 -12.43
CA GLU A 128 28.70 9.77 -12.66
C GLU A 128 28.86 10.79 -13.78
N ALA A 129 28.15 10.61 -14.90
CA ALA A 129 28.12 11.57 -16.00
C ALA A 129 27.58 12.95 -15.54
N ALA A 130 26.54 12.97 -14.74
CA ALA A 130 25.96 14.20 -14.22
C ALA A 130 26.95 14.97 -13.32
N VAL A 131 27.69 14.27 -12.46
CA VAL A 131 28.72 14.88 -11.60
C VAL A 131 29.90 15.38 -12.45
N SER A 132 30.30 14.65 -13.49
CA SER A 132 31.39 15.02 -14.38
C SER A 132 31.14 16.33 -15.12
N ILE A 133 29.88 16.69 -15.38
CA ILE A 133 29.52 17.99 -16.00
C ILE A 133 29.25 19.10 -14.98
N GLY A 134 29.61 18.89 -13.69
CA GLY A 134 29.58 19.91 -12.63
C GLY A 134 28.30 19.93 -11.78
N LEU A 135 27.41 18.96 -11.88
CA LEU A 135 26.27 18.83 -10.95
C LEU A 135 26.78 18.32 -9.60
N THR A 136 26.21 18.86 -8.51
CA THR A 136 26.41 18.26 -7.18
C THR A 136 25.69 16.90 -7.09
N GLU A 137 26.12 16.04 -6.17
CA GLU A 137 25.48 14.75 -5.92
C GLU A 137 23.97 14.87 -5.67
N PHE A 138 23.54 15.88 -4.93
CA PHE A 138 22.12 16.15 -4.68
C PHE A 138 21.40 16.61 -5.95
N GLN A 139 22.02 17.42 -6.78
CA GLN A 139 21.46 17.87 -8.05
C GLN A 139 21.35 16.70 -9.04
N ALA A 140 22.38 15.85 -9.14
CA ALA A 140 22.36 14.62 -9.95
C ALA A 140 21.24 13.69 -9.50
N PHE A 141 21.11 13.46 -8.18
CA PHE A 141 20.02 12.65 -7.63
C PHE A 141 18.66 13.24 -7.98
N ARG A 142 18.40 14.51 -7.64
CA ARG A 142 17.08 15.15 -7.79
C ARG A 142 16.64 15.30 -9.24
N ARG A 143 17.59 15.65 -10.15
CA ARG A 143 17.26 15.98 -11.55
C ARG A 143 17.28 14.78 -12.48
N ILE A 144 18.11 13.77 -12.19
CA ILE A 144 18.36 12.64 -13.10
C ILE A 144 17.89 11.32 -12.51
N VAL A 145 18.37 10.95 -11.31
CA VAL A 145 18.09 9.63 -10.72
C VAL A 145 16.65 9.53 -10.21
N LEU A 146 16.20 10.49 -9.40
CA LEU A 146 14.88 10.46 -8.76
C LEU A 146 13.72 10.36 -9.76
N PRO A 147 13.66 11.16 -10.85
CA PRO A 147 12.58 11.04 -11.83
C PRO A 147 12.55 9.68 -12.52
N GLN A 148 13.68 9.01 -12.67
CA GLN A 148 13.76 7.66 -13.22
C GLN A 148 13.31 6.63 -12.18
N CYS A 149 13.73 6.76 -10.92
CA CYS A 149 13.28 5.89 -9.82
C CYS A 149 11.74 5.92 -9.67
N ILE A 150 11.12 7.10 -9.75
CA ILE A 150 9.65 7.24 -9.68
C ILE A 150 8.97 6.39 -10.74
N ARG A 151 9.46 6.40 -11.98
CA ARG A 151 8.90 5.57 -13.06
C ARG A 151 9.02 4.07 -12.78
N VAL A 152 10.15 3.65 -12.23
CA VAL A 152 10.41 2.22 -11.94
C VAL A 152 9.59 1.75 -10.74
N VAL A 153 9.31 2.61 -9.77
CA VAL A 153 8.57 2.22 -8.56
C VAL A 153 7.06 2.13 -8.76
N ILE A 154 6.49 2.88 -9.72
CA ILE A 154 5.03 2.99 -9.91
C ILE A 154 4.34 1.63 -10.06
N PRO A 155 4.78 0.67 -10.90
CA PRO A 155 4.12 -0.62 -11.02
C PRO A 155 4.09 -1.39 -9.69
N ASN A 156 5.21 -1.39 -8.95
CA ASN A 156 5.29 -2.04 -7.64
C ASN A 156 4.42 -1.35 -6.59
N PHE A 157 4.38 -0.02 -6.61
CA PHE A 157 3.50 0.77 -5.76
C PHE A 157 2.03 0.45 -6.01
N THR A 158 1.62 0.38 -7.28
CA THR A 158 0.26 0.02 -7.70
C THR A 158 -0.14 -1.36 -7.17
N ASN A 159 0.72 -2.36 -7.34
CA ASN A 159 0.48 -3.70 -6.83
C ASN A 159 0.37 -3.73 -5.30
N SER A 160 1.24 -2.98 -4.60
CA SER A 160 1.21 -2.87 -3.15
C SER A 160 -0.06 -2.17 -2.66
N LEU A 161 -0.54 -1.16 -3.37
CA LEU A 161 -1.78 -0.45 -3.07
C LEU A 161 -3.00 -1.36 -3.24
N ILE A 162 -3.06 -2.14 -4.32
CA ILE A 162 -4.15 -3.10 -4.56
C ILE A 162 -4.15 -4.20 -3.49
N SER A 163 -2.97 -4.70 -3.10
CA SER A 163 -2.84 -5.65 -2.00
C SER A 163 -3.31 -5.07 -0.68
N LEU A 164 -2.92 -3.82 -0.37
CA LEU A 164 -3.37 -3.09 0.81
C LEU A 164 -4.89 -2.97 0.88
N MET A 165 -5.55 -2.63 -0.25
CA MET A 165 -7.01 -2.51 -0.30
C MET A 165 -7.70 -3.84 0.03
N LYS A 166 -7.15 -4.96 -0.43
CA LYS A 166 -7.67 -6.30 -0.15
C LYS A 166 -7.42 -6.73 1.30
N GLU A 167 -6.19 -6.56 1.79
CA GLU A 167 -5.80 -6.89 3.16
C GLU A 167 -6.46 -5.96 4.18
N GLY A 168 -6.69 -4.70 3.83
CA GLY A 168 -7.39 -3.72 4.66
C GLY A 168 -8.79 -4.18 5.08
N SER A 169 -9.42 -5.05 4.27
CA SER A 169 -10.69 -5.68 4.62
C SER A 169 -10.65 -6.49 5.94
N LEU A 170 -9.46 -6.90 6.41
CA LEU A 170 -9.31 -7.58 7.71
C LEU A 170 -9.60 -6.66 8.91
N ALA A 171 -9.68 -5.35 8.71
CA ALA A 171 -9.95 -4.37 9.75
C ALA A 171 -11.29 -4.62 10.48
N TYR A 172 -12.28 -5.26 9.81
CA TYR A 172 -13.53 -5.62 10.45
C TYR A 172 -13.36 -6.58 11.64
N THR A 173 -12.29 -7.38 11.68
CA THR A 173 -12.05 -8.35 12.75
C THR A 173 -11.81 -7.72 14.11
N ILE A 174 -11.31 -6.48 14.14
CA ILE A 174 -11.19 -5.65 15.35
C ILE A 174 -12.39 -4.71 15.53
N GLY A 175 -13.42 -4.86 14.69
CA GLY A 175 -14.67 -4.11 14.75
C GLY A 175 -14.61 -2.73 14.11
N LEU A 176 -13.70 -2.47 13.16
CA LEU A 176 -13.77 -1.29 12.29
C LEU A 176 -14.81 -1.56 11.20
N ILE A 177 -15.78 -0.65 11.07
CA ILE A 177 -16.85 -0.80 10.08
C ILE A 177 -16.45 -0.05 8.80
N ASP A 178 -15.67 -0.73 7.98
CA ASP A 178 -15.38 -0.37 6.60
C ASP A 178 -16.38 -1.04 5.64
N ILE A 179 -16.10 -1.09 4.34
CA ILE A 179 -16.95 -1.78 3.36
C ILE A 179 -17.17 -3.25 3.76
N MET A 180 -16.11 -3.97 4.12
CA MET A 180 -16.20 -5.38 4.53
C MET A 180 -16.96 -5.53 5.84
N GLY A 181 -16.67 -4.67 6.83
CA GLY A 181 -17.35 -4.65 8.12
C GLY A 181 -18.86 -4.40 7.97
N LYS A 182 -19.26 -3.48 7.08
CA LYS A 182 -20.69 -3.26 6.76
C LYS A 182 -21.33 -4.47 6.13
N GLY A 183 -20.64 -5.13 5.20
CA GLY A 183 -21.11 -6.39 4.61
C GLY A 183 -21.35 -7.48 5.66
N GLN A 184 -20.41 -7.63 6.60
CA GLN A 184 -20.57 -8.58 7.72
C GLN A 184 -21.75 -8.24 8.63
N LEU A 185 -22.01 -6.95 8.88
CA LEU A 185 -23.18 -6.52 9.64
C LEU A 185 -24.50 -6.88 8.91
N ILE A 186 -24.57 -6.67 7.59
CA ILE A 186 -25.74 -7.04 6.79
C ILE A 186 -25.98 -8.56 6.84
N ILE A 187 -24.91 -9.35 6.71
CA ILE A 187 -24.98 -10.82 6.83
C ILE A 187 -25.52 -11.23 8.21
N GLY A 188 -24.98 -10.63 9.28
CA GLY A 188 -25.42 -10.90 10.64
C GLY A 188 -26.88 -10.54 10.88
N GLN A 189 -27.34 -9.37 10.42
CA GLN A 189 -28.73 -8.92 10.53
C GLN A 189 -29.72 -9.88 9.85
N ASN A 190 -29.29 -10.51 8.75
CA ASN A 190 -30.10 -11.48 8.00
C ASN A 190 -29.84 -12.94 8.44
N GLN A 191 -29.18 -13.13 9.59
CA GLN A 191 -28.87 -14.48 10.11
C GLN A 191 -28.18 -15.39 9.07
N GLY A 192 -27.32 -14.80 8.23
CA GLY A 192 -26.60 -15.52 7.17
C GLY A 192 -27.42 -15.83 5.91
N SER A 193 -28.71 -15.47 5.84
CA SER A 193 -29.60 -15.89 4.76
C SER A 193 -29.23 -15.36 3.37
N TYR A 194 -28.51 -14.24 3.27
CA TYR A 194 -28.10 -13.57 2.02
C TYR A 194 -26.58 -13.43 1.91
N SER A 195 -25.83 -14.31 2.56
CA SER A 195 -24.36 -14.21 2.59
C SER A 195 -23.74 -14.17 1.20
N LEU A 196 -24.22 -15.02 0.28
CA LEU A 196 -23.69 -15.09 -1.08
C LEU A 196 -23.90 -13.77 -1.83
N GLU A 197 -25.11 -13.22 -1.77
CA GLU A 197 -25.48 -11.97 -2.43
C GLU A 197 -24.65 -10.78 -1.90
N VAL A 198 -24.45 -10.71 -0.57
CA VAL A 198 -23.61 -9.69 0.05
C VAL A 198 -22.14 -9.83 -0.37
N TYR A 199 -21.60 -11.06 -0.39
CA TYR A 199 -20.24 -11.28 -0.86
C TYR A 199 -20.08 -10.97 -2.35
N LEU A 200 -21.09 -11.22 -3.18
CA LEU A 200 -21.07 -10.82 -4.59
C LEU A 200 -21.11 -9.29 -4.74
N ALA A 201 -21.89 -8.59 -3.92
CA ALA A 201 -21.89 -7.12 -3.89
C ALA A 201 -20.51 -6.57 -3.48
N LEU A 202 -19.89 -7.13 -2.43
CA LEU A 202 -18.53 -6.79 -2.00
C LEU A 202 -17.50 -7.07 -3.11
N PHE A 203 -17.59 -8.23 -3.76
CA PHE A 203 -16.73 -8.57 -4.90
C PHE A 203 -16.81 -7.53 -6.01
N LEU A 204 -18.02 -7.14 -6.41
CA LEU A 204 -18.23 -6.12 -7.45
C LEU A 204 -17.62 -4.77 -7.07
N LEU A 205 -17.77 -4.35 -5.81
CA LEU A 205 -17.17 -3.11 -5.32
C LEU A 205 -15.64 -3.17 -5.31
N TYR A 206 -15.04 -4.19 -4.72
CA TYR A 206 -13.57 -4.32 -4.69
C TYR A 206 -12.98 -4.48 -6.09
N TRP A 207 -13.67 -5.21 -6.98
CA TRP A 207 -13.26 -5.34 -8.37
C TRP A 207 -13.28 -4.01 -9.12
N THR A 208 -14.36 -3.25 -8.97
CA THR A 208 -14.49 -1.92 -9.57
C THR A 208 -13.41 -0.96 -9.05
N LEU A 209 -13.17 -0.94 -7.74
CA LEU A 209 -12.11 -0.15 -7.13
C LEU A 209 -10.72 -0.54 -7.65
N THR A 210 -10.45 -1.84 -7.77
CA THR A 210 -9.17 -2.34 -8.31
C THR A 210 -8.97 -1.88 -9.75
N ILE A 211 -9.98 -2.02 -10.62
CA ILE A 211 -9.92 -1.54 -12.01
C ILE A 211 -9.66 -0.04 -12.07
N PHE A 212 -10.30 0.73 -11.19
CA PHE A 212 -10.12 2.19 -11.15
C PHE A 212 -8.68 2.57 -10.77
N VAL A 213 -8.12 1.91 -9.77
CA VAL A 213 -6.73 2.10 -9.34
C VAL A 213 -5.76 1.67 -10.45
N GLU A 214 -5.93 0.50 -11.04
CA GLU A 214 -5.07 0.00 -12.13
C GLU A 214 -5.07 0.94 -13.34
N LYS A 215 -6.26 1.38 -13.79
CA LYS A 215 -6.36 2.31 -14.91
C LYS A 215 -5.75 3.67 -14.59
N GLY A 216 -5.98 4.20 -13.38
CA GLY A 216 -5.42 5.48 -12.94
C GLY A 216 -3.90 5.46 -12.92
N PHE A 217 -3.30 4.47 -12.26
CA PHE A 217 -1.84 4.34 -12.20
C PHE A 217 -1.24 3.91 -13.54
N GLY A 218 -1.92 3.08 -14.33
CA GLY A 218 -1.48 2.74 -15.69
C GLY A 218 -1.43 3.97 -16.62
N ALA A 219 -2.39 4.89 -16.52
CA ALA A 219 -2.35 6.16 -17.25
C ALA A 219 -1.18 7.04 -16.77
N LEU A 220 -0.92 7.11 -15.46
CA LEU A 220 0.23 7.82 -14.89
C LEU A 220 1.56 7.23 -15.38
N GLU A 221 1.70 5.91 -15.38
CA GLU A 221 2.89 5.21 -15.90
C GLU A 221 3.12 5.54 -17.37
N GLN A 222 2.08 5.48 -18.21
CA GLN A 222 2.16 5.84 -19.63
C GLN A 222 2.56 7.31 -19.81
N TYR A 223 2.00 8.22 -19.03
CA TYR A 223 2.38 9.63 -19.08
C TYR A 223 3.85 9.85 -18.75
N LEU A 224 4.35 9.22 -17.70
CA LEU A 224 5.74 9.33 -17.28
C LEU A 224 6.73 8.60 -18.22
N SER A 225 6.28 7.60 -18.98
CA SER A 225 7.14 6.82 -19.91
C SER A 225 7.22 7.40 -21.32
N LYS A 226 6.38 8.37 -21.68
CA LYS A 226 6.33 8.95 -23.05
C LYS A 226 7.70 9.43 -23.57
N GLY A 227 8.55 9.98 -22.73
CA GLY A 227 9.89 10.45 -23.13
C GLY A 227 10.88 9.34 -23.52
N ARG A 228 10.70 8.10 -23.05
CA ARG A 228 11.64 6.99 -23.32
C ARG A 228 11.37 6.29 -24.65
N ARG A 229 10.12 6.24 -25.09
CA ARG A 229 9.74 5.64 -26.39
C ARG A 229 10.29 6.45 -27.56
N ALA A 230 10.37 7.77 -27.47
CA ALA A 230 10.93 8.63 -28.51
C ALA A 230 12.42 8.35 -28.73
N VAL A 231 13.20 8.25 -27.66
CA VAL A 231 14.67 8.00 -27.74
C VAL A 231 14.98 6.59 -28.31
N HIS A 232 14.22 5.57 -27.91
CA HIS A 232 14.43 4.20 -28.44
C HIS A 232 14.08 4.05 -29.94
N LEU A 233 13.13 4.84 -30.42
CA LEU A 233 12.76 4.83 -31.86
C LEU A 233 13.78 5.58 -32.70
N GLU A 234 14.40 6.64 -32.16
CA GLU A 234 15.49 7.35 -32.86
C GLU A 234 16.77 6.50 -32.98
N VAL A 235 17.17 5.83 -31.87
CA VAL A 235 18.35 4.94 -31.90
C VAL A 235 18.17 3.76 -32.84
N ARG A 236 16.96 3.20 -33.00
CA ARG A 236 16.66 2.16 -33.99
C ARG A 236 16.64 2.63 -35.45
N LYS A 237 16.46 3.93 -35.67
CA LYS A 237 16.52 4.51 -37.05
C LYS A 237 17.95 4.87 -37.48
N CYS A 238 18.89 4.94 -36.54
CA CYS A 238 20.29 5.25 -36.78
C CYS A 238 21.22 4.01 -36.81
N SER A 239 20.70 2.80 -36.54
CA SER A 239 21.37 1.51 -36.71
C SER A 239 20.79 0.73 -37.89
#